data_c21ae3f9549d5240e465c13a0214ed7e
#
_entry.id   c21ae3f9549d5240e465c13a0214ed7e
#
_cell.length_a   1.000
_cell.length_b   1.000
_cell.length_c   1.000
_cell.angle_alpha   90.00
_cell.angle_beta   90.00
_cell.angle_gamma   90.00
#
_symmetry.space_group_name_H-M   'P 1'
#
loop_
_entity.id
_entity.type
_entity.pdbx_description
1 polymer ?
#
loop_
_entity_poly.entity_id
_entity_poly.type
_entity_poly.pdbx_seq_one_letter_code
_entity_poly.pdbx_strand_id
1 'polypeptide(L)'
;MKTKNEGLIYNLIGLVMMLSIIVISASIIYTMMNVYNLNKTVVKIENAHNHNAKIIETQQNKIKELEDRNNELEGVLLEAISEIPKWTSQGVCDPNNYFKSYMDFREITDRSSQQYKWQQKAKTSPLGLRTIDDKPMIAIVGYSVGTELKIVLEGGKEVDVIVGDIKADTNCLHSDGSMIEFVVDTKTLRSDIKELGSLNIVFKGNIIDIKTKEI
;
A
#
# COMPACT_ATOMS: atom_id res chain seq x y z
N MET A 1 -9.08 72.74 88.46
CA MET A 1 -9.25 72.65 86.98
C MET A 1 -8.38 71.53 86.38
N LYS A 2 -7.44 70.92 87.09
CA LYS A 2 -6.55 69.85 86.53
C LYS A 2 -7.27 68.51 86.31
N THR A 3 -8.19 68.03 87.13
CA THR A 3 -8.81 66.72 87.12
C THR A 3 -9.79 66.43 85.97
N LYS A 4 -10.39 67.45 85.34
CA LYS A 4 -11.34 67.28 84.24
C LYS A 4 -10.66 66.98 82.92
N ASN A 5 -9.45 67.51 82.69
CA ASN A 5 -8.66 67.27 81.49
C ASN A 5 -8.00 65.85 81.45
N GLU A 6 -7.63 65.36 82.64
CA GLU A 6 -7.02 64.02 82.76
C GLU A 6 -8.04 62.93 82.35
N GLY A 7 -9.29 63.05 82.81
CA GLY A 7 -10.35 62.09 82.41
C GLY A 7 -10.65 62.10 80.90
N LEU A 8 -10.58 63.27 80.27
CA LEU A 8 -10.77 63.37 78.83
C LEU A 8 -9.64 62.66 78.00
N ILE A 9 -8.39 62.80 78.50
CA ILE A 9 -7.24 62.21 77.87
C ILE A 9 -7.29 60.67 77.97
N TYR A 10 -7.67 60.12 79.14
CA TYR A 10 -7.83 58.68 79.31
C TYR A 10 -8.95 58.08 78.44
N ASN A 11 -10.06 58.80 78.29
CA ASN A 11 -11.15 58.35 77.39
C ASN A 11 -10.71 58.41 75.92
N LEU A 12 -9.94 59.41 75.49
CA LEU A 12 -9.41 59.48 74.12
C LEU A 12 -8.37 58.40 73.84
N ILE A 13 -7.50 58.11 74.79
CA ILE A 13 -6.57 56.97 74.68
C ILE A 13 -7.31 55.65 74.57
N GLY A 14 -8.32 55.44 75.43
CA GLY A 14 -9.17 54.25 75.37
C GLY A 14 -9.86 54.08 74.02
N LEU A 15 -10.39 55.16 73.41
CA LEU A 15 -11.02 55.17 72.13
C LEU A 15 -10.04 54.81 71.01
N VAL A 16 -8.82 55.38 71.01
CA VAL A 16 -7.78 55.09 70.04
C VAL A 16 -7.34 53.65 70.12
N MET A 17 -7.19 53.09 71.34
CA MET A 17 -6.84 51.72 71.56
C MET A 17 -7.95 50.76 71.02
N MET A 18 -9.23 51.05 71.28
CA MET A 18 -10.35 50.29 70.76
C MET A 18 -10.39 50.30 69.21
N LEU A 19 -10.19 51.44 68.59
CA LEU A 19 -10.13 51.60 67.12
C LEU A 19 -8.96 50.80 66.51
N SER A 20 -7.80 50.82 67.13
CA SER A 20 -6.64 50.08 66.67
C SER A 20 -6.87 48.56 66.78
N ILE A 21 -7.53 48.03 67.79
CA ILE A 21 -7.88 46.63 67.94
C ILE A 21 -8.86 46.25 66.84
N ILE A 22 -9.85 47.04 66.53
CA ILE A 22 -10.81 46.78 65.45
C ILE A 22 -10.09 46.71 64.08
N VAL A 23 -9.19 47.64 63.78
CA VAL A 23 -8.42 47.64 62.51
C VAL A 23 -7.54 46.37 62.38
N ILE A 24 -6.84 46.02 63.49
CA ILE A 24 -5.99 44.83 63.51
C ILE A 24 -6.84 43.57 63.31
N SER A 25 -7.98 43.44 63.99
CA SER A 25 -8.89 42.30 63.85
C SER A 25 -9.43 42.15 62.42
N ALA A 26 -9.84 43.29 61.82
CA ALA A 26 -10.31 43.30 60.40
C ALA A 26 -9.19 42.86 59.44
N SER A 27 -7.97 43.33 59.67
CA SER A 27 -6.80 42.96 58.86
C SER A 27 -6.49 41.43 58.98
N ILE A 28 -6.57 40.89 60.21
CA ILE A 28 -6.38 39.44 60.41
C ILE A 28 -7.46 38.64 59.70
N ILE A 29 -8.73 39.02 59.80
CA ILE A 29 -9.85 38.34 59.11
C ILE A 29 -9.65 38.38 57.57
N TYR A 30 -9.30 39.57 57.05
CA TYR A 30 -9.01 39.73 55.62
C TYR A 30 -7.86 38.83 55.16
N THR A 31 -6.79 38.76 55.93
CA THR A 31 -5.64 37.88 55.63
C THR A 31 -6.04 36.41 55.64
N MET A 32 -6.81 35.98 56.64
CA MET A 32 -7.31 34.62 56.73
C MET A 32 -8.21 34.23 55.55
N MET A 33 -9.09 35.13 55.10
CA MET A 33 -9.92 34.91 53.91
C MET A 33 -9.09 34.78 52.64
N ASN A 34 -8.02 35.57 52.48
CA ASN A 34 -7.12 35.46 51.36
C ASN A 34 -6.34 34.15 51.36
N VAL A 35 -5.83 33.73 52.50
CA VAL A 35 -5.16 32.42 52.68
C VAL A 35 -6.12 31.25 52.36
N TYR A 36 -7.36 31.33 52.84
CA TYR A 36 -8.37 30.30 52.53
C TYR A 36 -8.65 30.21 51.00
N ASN A 37 -8.85 31.35 50.34
CA ASN A 37 -9.08 31.40 48.89
C ASN A 37 -7.87 30.90 48.10
N LEU A 38 -6.66 31.24 48.52
CA LEU A 38 -5.42 30.75 47.90
C LEU A 38 -5.33 29.25 48.03
N ASN A 39 -5.56 28.68 49.22
CA ASN A 39 -5.53 27.23 49.45
C ASN A 39 -6.57 26.49 48.56
N LYS A 40 -7.77 27.04 48.44
CA LYS A 40 -8.80 26.48 47.52
C LYS A 40 -8.35 26.46 46.06
N THR A 41 -7.61 27.50 45.64
CA THR A 41 -7.05 27.60 44.30
C THR A 41 -5.92 26.62 44.08
N VAL A 42 -5.02 26.45 45.06
CA VAL A 42 -3.94 25.47 45.01
C VAL A 42 -4.48 24.05 44.85
N VAL A 43 -5.50 23.67 45.63
CA VAL A 43 -6.14 22.34 45.51
C VAL A 43 -6.75 22.13 44.10
N LYS A 44 -7.37 23.15 43.50
CA LYS A 44 -7.89 23.05 42.12
C LYS A 44 -6.78 22.84 41.10
N ILE A 45 -5.66 23.56 41.24
CA ILE A 45 -4.51 23.40 40.34
C ILE A 45 -3.88 22.01 40.49
N GLU A 46 -3.73 21.52 41.70
CA GLU A 46 -3.20 20.16 41.95
C GLU A 46 -4.09 19.08 41.33
N ASN A 47 -5.41 19.17 41.48
CA ASN A 47 -6.35 18.24 40.86
C ASN A 47 -6.29 18.30 39.33
N ALA A 48 -6.19 19.47 38.74
CA ALA A 48 -6.02 19.64 37.30
C ALA A 48 -4.68 19.08 36.81
N HIS A 49 -3.60 19.28 37.57
CA HIS A 49 -2.29 18.71 37.26
C HIS A 49 -2.34 17.16 37.26
N ASN A 50 -2.92 16.55 38.29
CA ASN A 50 -3.06 15.11 38.40
C ASN A 50 -3.94 14.53 37.28
N HIS A 51 -4.99 15.23 36.89
CA HIS A 51 -5.82 14.84 35.75
C HIS A 51 -5.03 14.86 34.43
N ASN A 52 -4.29 15.93 34.18
CA ASN A 52 -3.47 16.07 32.98
C ASN A 52 -2.35 15.01 32.95
N ALA A 53 -1.73 14.69 34.07
CA ALA A 53 -0.73 13.62 34.15
C ALA A 53 -1.30 12.26 33.69
N LYS A 54 -2.52 11.91 34.12
CA LYS A 54 -3.19 10.68 33.67
C LYS A 54 -3.49 10.69 32.15
N ILE A 55 -3.90 11.82 31.62
CA ILE A 55 -4.13 11.96 30.17
C ILE A 55 -2.83 11.72 29.39
N ILE A 56 -1.73 12.35 29.84
CA ILE A 56 -0.41 12.19 29.22
C ILE A 56 0.02 10.72 29.23
N GLU A 57 -0.10 10.05 30.36
CA GLU A 57 0.23 8.63 30.48
C GLU A 57 -0.59 7.76 29.52
N THR A 58 -1.91 8.01 29.44
CA THR A 58 -2.81 7.31 28.51
C THR A 58 -2.41 7.53 27.05
N GLN A 59 -2.06 8.78 26.70
CA GLN A 59 -1.61 9.11 25.34
C GLN A 59 -0.27 8.46 25.00
N GLN A 60 0.68 8.43 25.93
CA GLN A 60 1.97 7.76 25.74
C GLN A 60 1.79 6.25 25.50
N ASN A 61 0.92 5.60 26.28
CA ASN A 61 0.61 4.18 26.07
C ASN A 61 -0.02 3.94 24.70
N LYS A 62 -0.90 4.85 24.23
CA LYS A 62 -1.51 4.74 22.91
C LYS A 62 -0.51 4.97 21.78
N ILE A 63 0.42 5.91 21.93
CA ILE A 63 1.50 6.12 20.97
C ILE A 63 2.34 4.85 20.85
N LYS A 64 2.75 4.25 21.95
CA LYS A 64 3.52 3.01 21.96
C LYS A 64 2.78 1.87 21.26
N GLU A 65 1.48 1.68 21.55
CA GLU A 65 0.64 0.68 20.87
C GLU A 65 0.60 0.88 19.35
N LEU A 66 0.49 2.14 18.90
CA LEU A 66 0.48 2.49 17.48
C LEU A 66 1.85 2.27 16.82
N GLU A 67 2.94 2.57 17.50
CA GLU A 67 4.31 2.29 17.04
C GLU A 67 4.54 0.78 16.85
N ASP A 68 4.14 -0.03 17.82
CA ASP A 68 4.24 -1.48 17.76
C ASP A 68 3.44 -2.05 16.57
N ARG A 69 2.21 -1.56 16.36
CA ARG A 69 1.38 -1.97 15.19
C ARG A 69 1.97 -1.52 13.87
N ASN A 70 2.57 -0.33 13.82
CA ASN A 70 3.20 0.14 12.59
C ASN A 70 4.39 -0.73 12.21
N ASN A 71 5.23 -1.10 13.17
CA ASN A 71 6.36 -2.00 12.97
C ASN A 71 5.90 -3.41 12.50
N GLU A 72 4.80 -3.92 13.04
CA GLU A 72 4.20 -5.18 12.60
C GLU A 72 3.73 -5.09 11.13
N LEU A 73 3.02 -4.01 10.78
CA LEU A 73 2.54 -3.79 9.42
C LEU A 73 3.68 -3.61 8.42
N GLU A 74 4.77 -2.92 8.79
CA GLU A 74 5.97 -2.81 7.96
C GLU A 74 6.60 -4.18 7.71
N GLY A 75 6.67 -5.04 8.71
CA GLY A 75 7.15 -6.41 8.57
C GLY A 75 6.32 -7.23 7.57
N VAL A 76 4.99 -7.21 7.71
CA VAL A 76 4.06 -7.88 6.79
C VAL A 76 4.17 -7.33 5.37
N LEU A 77 4.31 -6.01 5.22
CA LEU A 77 4.47 -5.38 3.91
C LEU A 77 5.77 -5.81 3.23
N LEU A 78 6.88 -5.83 3.95
CA LEU A 78 8.17 -6.27 3.43
C LEU A 78 8.13 -7.74 2.99
N GLU A 79 7.49 -8.60 3.76
CA GLU A 79 7.28 -10.01 3.40
C GLU A 79 6.44 -10.12 2.13
N ALA A 80 5.30 -9.43 2.06
CA ALA A 80 4.44 -9.41 0.87
C ALA A 80 5.15 -8.88 -0.38
N ILE A 81 5.98 -7.83 -0.25
CA ILE A 81 6.76 -7.29 -1.37
C ILE A 81 7.82 -8.30 -1.84
N SER A 82 8.42 -9.06 -0.92
CA SER A 82 9.43 -10.08 -1.26
C SER A 82 8.84 -11.24 -2.08
N GLU A 83 7.55 -11.49 -1.94
CA GLU A 83 6.84 -12.54 -2.69
C GLU A 83 6.39 -12.07 -4.09
N ILE A 84 6.45 -10.77 -4.38
CA ILE A 84 6.09 -10.25 -5.71
C ILE A 84 7.16 -10.69 -6.72
N PRO A 85 6.78 -11.45 -7.76
CA PRO A 85 7.73 -11.86 -8.78
C PRO A 85 8.38 -10.66 -9.45
N LYS A 86 9.68 -10.62 -9.46
CA LYS A 86 10.43 -9.62 -10.23
C LYS A 86 10.48 -10.02 -11.69
N TRP A 87 10.25 -9.06 -12.55
CA TRP A 87 10.26 -9.25 -14.00
C TRP A 87 11.39 -8.43 -14.61
N THR A 88 12.26 -9.12 -15.37
CA THR A 88 13.39 -8.50 -16.04
C THR A 88 13.13 -8.37 -17.53
N SER A 89 13.32 -7.17 -18.07
CA SER A 89 13.23 -6.87 -19.51
C SER A 89 14.31 -7.61 -20.28
N GLN A 90 13.90 -8.28 -21.36
CA GLN A 90 14.81 -8.94 -22.31
C GLN A 90 14.94 -8.15 -23.61
N GLY A 91 14.11 -7.12 -23.77
CA GLY A 91 13.97 -6.43 -25.03
C GLY A 91 13.28 -7.27 -26.11
N VAL A 92 13.28 -6.78 -27.32
CA VAL A 92 12.78 -7.46 -28.50
C VAL A 92 13.69 -7.18 -29.68
N CYS A 93 13.71 -8.10 -30.64
CA CYS A 93 14.54 -7.95 -31.84
C CYS A 93 13.94 -7.01 -32.89
N ASP A 94 12.62 -6.84 -32.88
CA ASP A 94 11.90 -5.90 -33.75
C ASP A 94 10.81 -5.18 -32.95
N PRO A 95 11.08 -3.99 -32.41
CA PRO A 95 10.10 -3.23 -31.63
C PRO A 95 8.95 -2.65 -32.48
N ASN A 96 9.03 -2.75 -33.80
CA ASN A 96 7.96 -2.36 -34.71
C ASN A 96 7.08 -3.53 -35.14
N ASN A 97 7.31 -4.71 -34.55
CA ASN A 97 6.54 -5.91 -34.91
C ASN A 97 5.11 -5.82 -34.39
N TYR A 98 4.20 -5.59 -35.31
CA TYR A 98 2.75 -5.51 -35.02
C TYR A 98 2.06 -6.86 -35.18
N PHE A 99 2.58 -7.75 -36.05
CA PHE A 99 1.90 -8.97 -36.47
C PHE A 99 2.02 -10.08 -35.42
N LYS A 100 0.89 -10.60 -34.98
CA LYS A 100 0.76 -11.70 -34.04
C LYS A 100 -0.02 -12.82 -34.71
N SER A 101 0.69 -13.82 -35.18
CA SER A 101 0.11 -14.98 -35.84
C SER A 101 -0.48 -16.00 -34.85
N TYR A 102 -1.03 -17.05 -35.37
CA TYR A 102 -1.47 -18.19 -34.58
C TYR A 102 -1.22 -19.51 -35.31
N MET A 103 -1.02 -20.57 -34.54
CA MET A 103 -0.92 -21.97 -34.98
C MET A 103 -1.99 -22.84 -34.32
N ASP A 104 -2.45 -23.85 -35.03
CA ASP A 104 -3.34 -24.85 -34.43
C ASP A 104 -2.57 -25.78 -33.51
N PHE A 105 -3.04 -26.00 -32.29
CA PHE A 105 -2.38 -26.90 -31.34
C PHE A 105 -2.25 -28.34 -31.84
N ARG A 106 -3.07 -28.78 -32.82
CA ARG A 106 -3.00 -30.10 -33.43
C ARG A 106 -1.80 -30.28 -34.35
N GLU A 107 -1.12 -29.23 -34.72
CA GLU A 107 0.15 -29.30 -35.47
C GLU A 107 1.29 -29.82 -34.60
N ILE A 108 1.14 -29.78 -33.27
CA ILE A 108 2.08 -30.39 -32.32
C ILE A 108 1.78 -31.91 -32.25
N THR A 109 2.39 -32.68 -33.12
CA THR A 109 2.08 -34.11 -33.30
C THR A 109 2.99 -35.05 -32.54
N ASP A 110 4.19 -34.65 -32.17
CA ASP A 110 5.14 -35.48 -31.41
C ASP A 110 4.68 -35.67 -29.97
N ARG A 111 4.07 -36.83 -29.70
CA ARG A 111 3.53 -37.18 -28.38
C ARG A 111 4.60 -37.35 -27.31
N SER A 112 5.86 -37.52 -27.66
CA SER A 112 6.97 -37.63 -26.72
C SER A 112 7.47 -36.27 -26.26
N SER A 113 7.19 -35.22 -27.04
CA SER A 113 7.65 -33.83 -26.78
C SER A 113 7.04 -33.23 -25.53
N GLN A 114 7.75 -32.24 -24.97
CA GLN A 114 7.22 -31.44 -23.89
C GLN A 114 6.04 -30.57 -24.36
N GLN A 115 6.11 -30.04 -25.57
CA GLN A 115 5.06 -29.24 -26.20
C GLN A 115 3.75 -30.00 -26.20
N TYR A 116 3.74 -31.25 -26.64
CA TYR A 116 2.54 -32.09 -26.64
C TYR A 116 2.00 -32.32 -25.22
N LYS A 117 2.85 -32.62 -24.25
CA LYS A 117 2.45 -32.83 -22.85
C LYS A 117 1.82 -31.56 -22.25
N TRP A 118 2.32 -30.39 -22.59
CA TRP A 118 1.76 -29.12 -22.17
C TRP A 118 0.41 -28.84 -22.82
N GLN A 119 0.26 -29.14 -24.12
CA GLN A 119 -1.02 -29.02 -24.81
C GLN A 119 -2.11 -29.90 -24.21
N GLN A 120 -1.77 -31.04 -23.65
CA GLN A 120 -2.75 -31.92 -22.97
C GLN A 120 -3.28 -31.28 -21.65
N LYS A 121 -2.53 -30.45 -21.01
CA LYS A 121 -2.94 -29.71 -19.79
C LYS A 121 -3.75 -28.46 -20.11
N ALA A 122 -3.58 -27.92 -21.30
CA ALA A 122 -4.19 -26.66 -21.69
C ALA A 122 -5.70 -26.77 -21.88
N LYS A 123 -6.39 -25.70 -21.51
CA LYS A 123 -7.82 -25.48 -21.77
C LYS A 123 -7.97 -24.56 -22.99
N THR A 124 -9.13 -24.57 -23.60
CA THR A 124 -9.47 -23.64 -24.68
C THR A 124 -10.33 -22.52 -24.11
N SER A 125 -9.89 -21.29 -24.26
CA SER A 125 -10.63 -20.10 -23.84
C SER A 125 -11.83 -19.81 -24.77
N PRO A 126 -12.78 -18.93 -24.38
CA PRO A 126 -13.87 -18.51 -25.25
C PRO A 126 -13.42 -17.85 -26.57
N LEU A 127 -12.18 -17.33 -26.62
CA LEU A 127 -11.59 -16.78 -27.84
C LEU A 127 -10.97 -17.87 -28.76
N GLY A 128 -10.87 -19.09 -28.29
CA GLY A 128 -10.19 -20.17 -28.98
C GLY A 128 -8.69 -20.27 -28.70
N LEU A 129 -8.16 -19.47 -27.77
CA LEU A 129 -6.77 -19.56 -27.33
C LEU A 129 -6.57 -20.77 -26.43
N ARG A 130 -5.45 -21.47 -26.60
CA ARG A 130 -5.03 -22.49 -25.62
C ARG A 130 -4.40 -21.81 -24.43
N THR A 131 -4.82 -22.15 -23.22
CA THR A 131 -4.40 -21.49 -21.97
C THR A 131 -3.99 -22.49 -20.91
N ILE A 132 -3.02 -22.12 -20.08
CA ILE A 132 -2.67 -22.78 -18.82
C ILE A 132 -2.66 -21.71 -17.73
N ASP A 133 -3.38 -21.95 -16.64
CA ASP A 133 -3.55 -20.99 -15.55
C ASP A 133 -3.99 -19.60 -16.06
N ASP A 134 -4.96 -19.63 -16.99
CA ASP A 134 -5.53 -18.47 -17.70
C ASP A 134 -4.55 -17.67 -18.57
N LYS A 135 -3.29 -18.13 -18.69
CA LYS A 135 -2.28 -17.52 -19.55
C LYS A 135 -2.35 -18.11 -20.96
N PRO A 136 -2.47 -17.30 -22.00
CA PRO A 136 -2.39 -17.79 -23.39
C PRO A 136 -1.06 -18.48 -23.65
N MET A 137 -1.12 -19.60 -24.33
CA MET A 137 0.07 -20.31 -24.81
C MET A 137 0.58 -19.67 -26.10
N ILE A 138 1.90 -19.52 -26.19
CA ILE A 138 2.57 -18.99 -27.38
C ILE A 138 3.69 -19.92 -27.86
N ALA A 139 4.04 -19.81 -29.12
CA ALA A 139 5.27 -20.31 -29.69
C ALA A 139 6.22 -19.12 -29.92
N ILE A 140 7.45 -19.25 -29.46
CA ILE A 140 8.46 -18.19 -29.53
C ILE A 140 9.87 -18.80 -29.58
N VAL A 141 10.81 -18.09 -30.20
CA VAL A 141 12.22 -18.47 -30.27
C VAL A 141 12.96 -18.10 -28.99
N GLY A 142 13.89 -18.94 -28.55
CA GLY A 142 14.82 -18.60 -27.45
C GLY A 142 14.34 -18.90 -26.04
N TYR A 143 13.13 -19.41 -25.87
CA TYR A 143 12.58 -19.75 -24.55
C TYR A 143 12.13 -21.21 -24.48
N SER A 144 12.29 -21.82 -23.32
CA SER A 144 11.89 -23.21 -23.07
C SER A 144 10.37 -23.33 -22.85
N VAL A 145 9.81 -24.47 -23.22
CA VAL A 145 8.39 -24.78 -22.93
C VAL A 145 8.13 -24.72 -21.43
N GLY A 146 7.05 -24.05 -21.06
CA GLY A 146 6.67 -23.81 -19.66
C GLY A 146 7.23 -22.51 -19.07
N THR A 147 8.06 -21.78 -19.81
CA THR A 147 8.53 -20.47 -19.35
C THR A 147 7.37 -19.48 -19.33
N GLU A 148 7.16 -18.81 -18.22
CA GLU A 148 6.23 -17.69 -18.10
C GLU A 148 6.90 -16.42 -18.60
N LEU A 149 6.19 -15.69 -19.45
CA LEU A 149 6.66 -14.43 -20.03
C LEU A 149 5.59 -13.36 -19.88
N LYS A 150 6.02 -12.09 -19.89
CA LYS A 150 5.15 -10.94 -20.10
C LYS A 150 5.47 -10.29 -21.43
N ILE A 151 4.52 -10.23 -22.30
CA ILE A 151 4.61 -9.48 -23.55
C ILE A 151 4.13 -8.05 -23.29
N VAL A 152 4.99 -7.07 -23.52
CA VAL A 152 4.64 -5.66 -23.38
C VAL A 152 4.29 -5.10 -24.76
N LEU A 153 3.07 -4.62 -24.88
CA LEU A 153 2.56 -4.01 -26.09
C LEU A 153 2.73 -2.49 -26.05
N GLU A 154 2.76 -1.87 -27.20
CA GLU A 154 2.70 -0.42 -27.36
C GLU A 154 1.55 0.16 -26.53
N GLY A 155 1.83 1.28 -25.82
CA GLY A 155 0.90 1.83 -24.83
C GLY A 155 1.03 1.22 -23.42
N GLY A 156 1.97 0.29 -23.20
CA GLY A 156 2.30 -0.23 -21.86
C GLY A 156 1.37 -1.36 -21.38
N LYS A 157 0.50 -1.89 -22.23
CA LYS A 157 -0.32 -3.05 -21.88
C LYS A 157 0.56 -4.30 -21.78
N GLU A 158 0.52 -4.96 -20.64
CA GLU A 158 1.18 -6.24 -20.40
C GLU A 158 0.21 -7.42 -20.60
N VAL A 159 0.72 -8.50 -21.20
CA VAL A 159 -0.01 -9.76 -21.40
C VAL A 159 0.85 -10.89 -20.83
N ASP A 160 0.37 -11.52 -19.79
CA ASP A 160 0.99 -12.73 -19.25
C ASP A 160 0.74 -13.90 -20.20
N VAL A 161 1.79 -14.59 -20.60
CA VAL A 161 1.75 -15.72 -21.53
C VAL A 161 2.63 -16.85 -21.02
N ILE A 162 2.45 -18.03 -21.58
CA ILE A 162 3.30 -19.19 -21.28
C ILE A 162 3.80 -19.80 -22.59
N VAL A 163 5.08 -20.15 -22.62
CA VAL A 163 5.66 -20.82 -23.78
C VAL A 163 5.11 -22.23 -23.91
N GLY A 164 4.37 -22.47 -24.93
CA GLY A 164 3.76 -23.79 -25.24
C GLY A 164 4.41 -24.53 -26.37
N ASP A 165 5.13 -23.84 -27.24
CA ASP A 165 5.88 -24.40 -28.34
C ASP A 165 7.18 -23.61 -28.56
N ILE A 166 8.15 -24.27 -29.21
CA ILE A 166 9.45 -23.68 -29.53
C ILE A 166 9.58 -23.67 -31.05
N LYS A 167 9.83 -22.50 -31.58
CA LYS A 167 10.13 -22.37 -33.01
C LYS A 167 11.60 -22.68 -33.25
N ALA A 168 11.85 -23.49 -34.28
CA ALA A 168 13.19 -23.92 -34.67
C ALA A 168 13.98 -22.87 -35.48
N ASP A 169 13.41 -21.67 -35.64
CA ASP A 169 14.00 -20.64 -36.48
C ASP A 169 15.18 -19.97 -35.77
N THR A 170 16.27 -19.74 -36.50
CA THR A 170 17.47 -19.10 -35.96
C THR A 170 17.34 -17.56 -35.91
N ASN A 171 16.32 -17.02 -36.57
CA ASN A 171 15.97 -15.61 -36.54
C ASN A 171 14.85 -15.37 -35.53
N CYS A 172 14.84 -14.21 -34.93
CA CYS A 172 13.83 -13.86 -33.91
C CYS A 172 12.41 -13.71 -34.47
N LEU A 173 12.27 -13.63 -35.79
CA LEU A 173 10.97 -13.60 -36.49
C LEU A 173 10.69 -14.95 -37.14
N HIS A 174 9.44 -15.36 -37.12
CA HIS A 174 8.95 -16.51 -37.88
C HIS A 174 8.90 -16.22 -39.38
N SER A 175 8.79 -17.26 -40.20
CA SER A 175 8.70 -17.16 -41.64
C SER A 175 7.54 -16.28 -42.15
N ASP A 176 6.49 -16.14 -41.34
CA ASP A 176 5.35 -15.26 -41.61
C ASP A 176 5.57 -13.80 -41.16
N GLY A 177 6.75 -13.50 -40.60
CA GLY A 177 7.11 -12.19 -40.07
C GLY A 177 6.64 -11.89 -38.65
N SER A 178 5.98 -12.83 -37.96
CA SER A 178 5.59 -12.66 -36.58
C SER A 178 6.76 -12.96 -35.61
N MET A 179 6.78 -12.28 -34.47
CA MET A 179 7.72 -12.55 -33.39
C MET A 179 7.18 -13.65 -32.47
N ILE A 180 5.88 -13.69 -32.32
CA ILE A 180 5.16 -14.70 -31.52
C ILE A 180 3.98 -15.27 -32.32
N GLU A 181 3.73 -16.55 -32.12
CA GLU A 181 2.49 -17.19 -32.56
C GLU A 181 1.67 -17.66 -31.36
N PHE A 182 0.40 -17.35 -31.32
CA PHE A 182 -0.49 -17.86 -30.30
C PHE A 182 -0.94 -19.28 -30.64
N VAL A 183 -0.90 -20.17 -29.66
CA VAL A 183 -1.41 -21.54 -29.83
C VAL A 183 -2.92 -21.51 -29.64
N VAL A 184 -3.66 -21.99 -30.66
CA VAL A 184 -5.12 -21.90 -30.69
C VAL A 184 -5.77 -23.25 -30.99
N ASP A 185 -7.07 -23.34 -30.73
CA ASP A 185 -7.95 -24.34 -31.30
C ASP A 185 -8.73 -23.69 -32.45
N THR A 186 -8.27 -23.91 -33.67
CA THR A 186 -8.90 -23.31 -34.88
C THR A 186 -10.36 -23.71 -35.07
N LYS A 187 -10.84 -24.82 -34.46
CA LYS A 187 -12.26 -25.18 -34.52
C LYS A 187 -13.14 -24.19 -33.75
N THR A 188 -12.67 -23.75 -32.62
CA THR A 188 -13.40 -22.83 -31.72
C THR A 188 -12.89 -21.39 -31.76
N LEU A 189 -11.85 -21.11 -32.55
CA LEU A 189 -11.30 -19.77 -32.71
C LEU A 189 -12.36 -18.81 -33.22
N ARG A 190 -12.45 -17.62 -32.61
CA ARG A 190 -13.42 -16.58 -32.95
C ARG A 190 -13.31 -16.19 -34.43
N SER A 191 -14.44 -16.01 -35.10
CA SER A 191 -14.51 -15.83 -36.55
C SER A 191 -13.73 -14.63 -37.07
N ASP A 192 -13.77 -13.51 -36.37
CA ASP A 192 -13.05 -12.29 -36.74
C ASP A 192 -11.52 -12.43 -36.70
N ILE A 193 -11.02 -13.28 -35.78
CA ILE A 193 -9.59 -13.65 -35.74
C ILE A 193 -9.21 -14.50 -36.94
N LYS A 194 -10.09 -15.46 -37.31
CA LYS A 194 -9.87 -16.30 -38.49
C LYS A 194 -9.87 -15.49 -39.79
N GLU A 195 -10.84 -14.56 -39.92
CA GLU A 195 -10.95 -13.68 -41.09
C GLU A 195 -9.75 -12.74 -41.23
N LEU A 196 -9.24 -12.23 -40.12
CA LEU A 196 -8.05 -11.38 -40.11
C LEU A 196 -6.74 -12.17 -40.29
N GLY A 197 -6.74 -13.45 -39.99
CA GLY A 197 -5.53 -14.30 -39.99
C GLY A 197 -4.53 -13.94 -38.88
N SER A 198 -4.95 -13.16 -37.88
CA SER A 198 -4.07 -12.71 -36.81
C SER A 198 -4.80 -12.38 -35.52
N LEU A 199 -4.07 -12.32 -34.41
CA LEU A 199 -4.56 -11.89 -33.11
C LEU A 199 -4.42 -10.37 -32.85
N ASN A 200 -4.08 -9.60 -33.86
CA ASN A 200 -3.92 -8.14 -33.74
C ASN A 200 -5.19 -7.42 -33.26
N ILE A 201 -6.37 -8.00 -33.51
CA ILE A 201 -7.64 -7.45 -33.01
C ILE A 201 -7.79 -7.59 -31.48
N VAL A 202 -7.14 -8.60 -30.88
CA VAL A 202 -7.17 -8.89 -29.45
C VAL A 202 -6.00 -8.19 -28.74
N PHE A 203 -4.81 -8.35 -29.31
CA PHE A 203 -3.55 -7.83 -28.78
C PHE A 203 -3.05 -6.71 -29.70
N LYS A 204 -3.60 -5.52 -29.50
CA LYS A 204 -3.31 -4.32 -30.32
C LYS A 204 -1.95 -3.71 -29.96
N GLY A 205 -1.32 -3.08 -30.95
CA GLY A 205 -0.02 -2.39 -30.80
C GLY A 205 1.18 -3.28 -31.12
N ASN A 206 2.34 -2.66 -31.28
CA ASN A 206 3.61 -3.35 -31.48
C ASN A 206 4.04 -4.10 -30.22
N ILE A 207 4.85 -5.15 -30.35
CA ILE A 207 5.52 -5.78 -29.22
C ILE A 207 6.79 -4.99 -28.95
N ILE A 208 6.86 -4.30 -27.81
CA ILE A 208 7.97 -3.41 -27.48
C ILE A 208 8.95 -3.99 -26.45
N ASP A 209 8.52 -5.01 -25.71
CA ASP A 209 9.38 -5.72 -24.75
C ASP A 209 8.82 -7.10 -24.43
N ILE A 210 9.71 -7.98 -24.02
CA ILE A 210 9.41 -9.30 -23.44
C ILE A 210 10.10 -9.35 -22.08
N LYS A 211 9.38 -9.68 -21.03
CA LYS A 211 9.95 -9.81 -19.68
C LYS A 211 9.93 -11.26 -19.23
N THR A 212 11.00 -11.68 -18.58
CA THR A 212 11.11 -12.97 -17.90
C THR A 212 10.98 -12.78 -16.39
N LYS A 213 10.42 -13.80 -15.73
CA LYS A 213 10.38 -13.84 -14.27
C LYS A 213 11.77 -14.18 -13.75
N GLU A 214 12.27 -13.43 -12.77
CA GLU A 214 13.48 -13.80 -12.03
C GLU A 214 13.16 -15.05 -11.19
N ILE A 215 14.06 -16.03 -11.28
CA ILE A 215 13.99 -17.30 -10.53
C ILE A 215 14.77 -17.14 -9.22
#